data_78445ecde2f7c81c4640378e1ba075f9
#
_entry.id   78445ecde2f7c81c4640378e1ba075f9
#
_cell.length_a   1.000
_cell.length_b   1.000
_cell.length_c   1.000
_cell.angle_alpha   90.00
_cell.angle_beta   90.00
_cell.angle_gamma   90.00
#
_symmetry.space_group_name_H-M   'P 1'
#
loop_
_entity.id
_entity.type
_entity.pdbx_description
1 polymer ?
#
loop_
_entity_poly.entity_id
_entity_poly.type
_entity_poly.pdbx_seq_one_letter_code
_entity_poly.pdbx_strand_id
1 'polypeptide(L)'
;EIIYRSALGITRKYRIEDITRCVGKRRNQYRFYQGEKKIFQYEMDAEGDVYDLLIILKKRGIDEEELIPSTKEHCIVEPMIIRKILPIIGFCIYTFFTIVLFLTRDGKIWMYLLLGVIDLLLLYYSGVYWYDQLEVQDKLYKKDFLKKMRTVEFKEITKVEQHKSIIEKEYIIIYVKGEKPIKIDRYNENVEVLLMRLKDEKI
;
A
#
# COMPACT_ATOMS: atom_id res chain seq x y z
N GLU A 1 13.65 -8.38 -29.03
CA GLU A 1 14.54 -8.27 -27.87
C GLU A 1 14.02 -7.18 -26.92
N ILE A 2 14.01 -7.45 -25.62
CA ILE A 2 13.63 -6.50 -24.57
C ILE A 2 14.91 -6.11 -23.84
N ILE A 3 15.17 -4.82 -23.78
CA ILE A 3 16.28 -4.28 -23.00
C ILE A 3 15.71 -3.70 -21.72
N TYR A 4 15.94 -4.38 -20.60
CA TYR A 4 15.51 -3.93 -19.28
C TYR A 4 16.68 -3.25 -18.56
N ARG A 5 16.46 -2.03 -18.10
CA ARG A 5 17.42 -1.29 -17.28
C ARG A 5 16.84 -1.10 -15.87
N SER A 6 17.50 -1.66 -14.87
CA SER A 6 17.08 -1.49 -13.47
C SER A 6 17.38 -0.08 -12.95
N ALA A 7 16.72 0.32 -11.86
CA ALA A 7 17.01 1.58 -11.18
C ALA A 7 18.48 1.74 -10.74
N LEU A 8 19.20 0.63 -10.55
CA LEU A 8 20.63 0.59 -10.24
C LEU A 8 21.53 0.63 -11.48
N GLY A 9 20.97 0.90 -12.69
CA GLY A 9 21.73 0.99 -13.93
C GLY A 9 22.12 -0.35 -14.55
N ILE A 10 21.73 -1.49 -13.95
CA ILE A 10 22.02 -2.82 -14.48
C ILE A 10 21.16 -3.06 -15.72
N THR A 11 21.78 -3.26 -16.86
CA THR A 11 21.08 -3.58 -18.12
C THR A 11 21.04 -5.08 -18.33
N ARG A 12 19.85 -5.61 -18.61
CA ARG A 12 19.62 -7.02 -18.95
C ARG A 12 18.85 -7.10 -20.27
N LYS A 13 19.17 -8.08 -21.06
CA LYS A 13 18.51 -8.36 -22.34
C LYS A 13 17.70 -9.64 -22.23
N TYR A 14 16.45 -9.58 -22.68
CA TYR A 14 15.54 -10.72 -22.70
C TYR A 14 14.98 -10.89 -24.10
N ARG A 15 14.74 -12.14 -24.52
CA ARG A 15 14.00 -12.41 -25.73
C ARG A 15 12.49 -12.39 -25.41
N ILE A 16 11.71 -11.80 -26.29
CA ILE A 16 10.24 -11.81 -26.14
C ILE A 16 9.71 -13.26 -26.12
N GLU A 17 10.42 -14.16 -26.81
CA GLU A 17 10.10 -15.57 -26.89
C GLU A 17 10.22 -16.31 -25.56
N ASP A 18 11.06 -15.83 -24.68
CA ASP A 18 11.29 -16.44 -23.37
C ASP A 18 10.16 -16.09 -22.38
N ILE A 19 9.31 -15.12 -22.70
CA ILE A 19 8.18 -14.77 -21.85
C ILE A 19 7.04 -15.75 -22.09
N THR A 20 6.68 -16.48 -21.04
CA THR A 20 5.60 -17.47 -21.08
C THR A 20 4.36 -17.00 -20.37
N ARG A 21 4.49 -15.98 -19.49
CA ARG A 21 3.40 -15.48 -18.65
C ARG A 21 3.61 -14.02 -18.29
N CYS A 22 2.53 -13.24 -18.30
CA CYS A 22 2.50 -11.85 -17.86
C CYS A 22 1.43 -11.69 -16.79
N VAL A 23 1.79 -11.11 -15.65
CA VAL A 23 0.87 -10.91 -14.53
C VAL A 23 0.82 -9.42 -14.21
N GLY A 24 -0.34 -8.80 -14.41
CA GLY A 24 -0.63 -7.46 -13.96
C GLY A 24 -0.82 -7.44 -12.44
N LYS A 25 0.00 -6.65 -11.75
CA LYS A 25 -0.12 -6.46 -10.32
C LYS A 25 -0.30 -4.98 -10.03
N ARG A 26 -1.49 -4.58 -9.61
CA ARG A 26 -1.85 -3.19 -9.27
C ARG A 26 -1.53 -2.19 -10.39
N ARG A 27 -2.22 -1.05 -10.40
CA ARG A 27 -2.03 0.06 -11.34
C ARG A 27 -0.63 0.11 -11.93
N ASN A 28 -0.51 -0.30 -13.19
CA ASN A 28 0.70 -0.15 -14.00
C ASN A 28 1.94 -0.95 -13.54
N GLN A 29 1.81 -1.98 -12.70
CA GLN A 29 2.89 -2.91 -12.41
C GLN A 29 2.67 -4.23 -13.15
N TYR A 30 3.66 -4.65 -13.91
CA TYR A 30 3.64 -5.90 -14.66
C TYR A 30 4.82 -6.77 -14.26
N ARG A 31 4.56 -8.05 -14.07
CA ARG A 31 5.57 -9.07 -13.81
C ARG A 31 5.61 -10.04 -14.97
N PHE A 32 6.80 -10.28 -15.49
CA PHE A 32 7.04 -11.17 -16.61
C PHE A 32 7.79 -12.41 -16.14
N TYR A 33 7.33 -13.57 -16.62
CA TYR A 33 7.82 -14.88 -16.20
C TYR A 33 8.27 -15.71 -17.38
N GLN A 34 9.27 -16.57 -17.11
CA GLN A 34 9.70 -17.69 -17.95
C GLN A 34 9.41 -18.95 -17.15
N GLY A 35 8.35 -19.70 -17.49
CA GLY A 35 7.80 -20.73 -16.62
C GLY A 35 7.42 -20.15 -15.26
N GLU A 36 7.89 -20.76 -14.20
CA GLU A 36 7.66 -20.30 -12.82
C GLU A 36 8.63 -19.19 -12.38
N LYS A 37 9.68 -18.91 -13.14
CA LYS A 37 10.72 -17.94 -12.76
C LYS A 37 10.35 -16.54 -13.19
N LYS A 38 10.25 -15.60 -12.22
CA LYS A 38 10.15 -14.18 -12.52
C LYS A 38 11.43 -13.67 -13.17
N ILE A 39 11.31 -13.06 -14.38
CA ILE A 39 12.44 -12.55 -15.15
C ILE A 39 12.67 -11.08 -14.81
N PHE A 40 11.63 -10.25 -14.90
CA PHE A 40 11.68 -8.83 -14.54
C PHE A 40 10.30 -8.31 -14.13
N GLN A 41 10.30 -7.14 -13.52
CA GLN A 41 9.09 -6.41 -13.14
C GLN A 41 9.23 -4.99 -13.68
N TYR A 42 8.14 -4.47 -14.20
CA TYR A 42 8.05 -3.11 -14.70
C TYR A 42 6.97 -2.35 -13.95
N GLU A 43 7.26 -1.12 -13.59
CA GLU A 43 6.32 -0.15 -13.01
C GLU A 43 6.13 0.95 -14.04
N MET A 44 4.90 1.16 -14.50
CA MET A 44 4.59 2.22 -15.45
C MET A 44 4.47 3.56 -14.72
N ASP A 45 5.53 4.34 -14.72
CA ASP A 45 5.41 5.79 -14.63
C ASP A 45 5.31 6.32 -16.07
N ALA A 46 4.09 6.33 -16.62
CA ALA A 46 3.72 6.88 -17.93
C ALA A 46 4.80 6.82 -19.02
N GLU A 47 4.54 6.10 -20.06
CA GLU A 47 4.92 6.29 -21.46
C GLU A 47 5.23 4.98 -22.20
N GLY A 48 4.37 4.64 -23.08
CA GLY A 48 4.57 3.99 -24.39
C GLY A 48 4.99 2.51 -24.41
N ASP A 49 6.15 2.17 -24.01
CA ASP A 49 6.85 0.92 -24.38
C ASP A 49 6.26 -0.39 -23.84
N VAL A 50 5.56 -0.33 -22.69
CA VAL A 50 4.97 -1.55 -22.11
C VAL A 50 3.67 -1.93 -22.78
N TYR A 51 2.88 -0.97 -23.23
CA TYR A 51 1.68 -1.27 -24.00
C TYR A 51 2.01 -2.02 -25.27
N ASP A 52 3.06 -1.62 -25.97
CA ASP A 52 3.52 -2.29 -27.18
C ASP A 52 3.97 -3.74 -26.86
N LEU A 53 4.68 -3.92 -25.73
CA LEU A 53 5.05 -5.26 -25.28
C LEU A 53 3.81 -6.12 -24.96
N LEU A 54 2.82 -5.58 -24.24
CA LEU A 54 1.58 -6.29 -23.92
C LEU A 54 0.79 -6.65 -25.19
N ILE A 55 0.73 -5.74 -26.18
CA ILE A 55 0.10 -6.02 -27.49
C ILE A 55 0.83 -7.16 -28.22
N ILE A 56 2.16 -7.16 -28.19
CA ILE A 56 2.96 -8.22 -28.82
C ILE A 56 2.73 -9.56 -28.11
N LEU A 57 2.70 -9.57 -26.77
CA LEU A 57 2.45 -10.79 -25.98
C LEU A 57 1.04 -11.32 -26.23
N LYS A 58 0.04 -10.45 -26.28
CA LYS A 58 -1.34 -10.83 -26.60
C LYS A 58 -1.47 -11.45 -28.00
N LYS A 59 -0.80 -10.90 -29.00
CA LYS A 59 -0.74 -11.48 -30.35
C LYS A 59 -0.10 -12.88 -30.38
N ARG A 60 0.67 -13.24 -29.35
CA ARG A 60 1.29 -14.56 -29.17
C ARG A 60 0.45 -15.51 -28.29
N GLY A 61 -0.75 -15.08 -27.89
CA GLY A 61 -1.62 -15.87 -27.02
C GLY A 61 -1.24 -15.85 -25.55
N ILE A 62 -0.38 -14.89 -25.15
CA ILE A 62 -0.05 -14.63 -23.74
C ILE A 62 -0.92 -13.46 -23.29
N ASP A 63 -2.07 -13.78 -22.73
CA ASP A 63 -2.93 -12.78 -22.13
C ASP A 63 -2.39 -12.32 -20.77
N GLU A 64 -2.71 -11.10 -20.42
CA GLU A 64 -2.43 -10.57 -19.09
C GLU A 64 -3.27 -11.34 -18.08
N GLU A 65 -2.61 -12.10 -17.21
CA GLU A 65 -3.25 -12.65 -16.03
C GLU A 65 -3.43 -11.54 -15.02
N GLU A 66 -4.64 -11.06 -14.82
CA GLU A 66 -4.95 -10.33 -13.60
C GLU A 66 -4.69 -11.27 -12.43
N LEU A 67 -3.81 -10.87 -11.51
CA LEU A 67 -3.80 -11.43 -10.17
C LEU A 67 -5.15 -11.04 -9.53
N ILE A 68 -6.17 -11.82 -9.84
CA ILE A 68 -7.41 -11.81 -9.07
C ILE A 68 -7.05 -12.53 -7.79
N PRO A 69 -6.76 -11.80 -6.69
CA PRO A 69 -6.57 -12.48 -5.42
C PRO A 69 -7.88 -13.22 -5.16
N SER A 70 -7.77 -14.44 -4.69
CA SER A 70 -8.98 -15.19 -4.30
C SER A 70 -9.78 -14.30 -3.34
N THR A 71 -10.97 -13.87 -3.78
CA THR A 71 -11.83 -12.97 -2.98
C THR A 71 -12.30 -13.65 -1.69
N LYS A 72 -12.07 -14.95 -1.57
CA LYS A 72 -12.39 -15.77 -0.39
C LYS A 72 -11.24 -15.90 0.60
N GLU A 73 -10.01 -15.53 0.20
CA GLU A 73 -8.87 -15.62 1.08
C GLU A 73 -8.85 -14.49 2.10
N HIS A 74 -8.38 -14.83 3.28
CA HIS A 74 -8.05 -13.87 4.32
C HIS A 74 -7.05 -12.84 3.80
N CYS A 75 -7.37 -11.56 3.87
CA CYS A 75 -6.42 -10.50 3.54
C CYS A 75 -6.41 -9.42 4.61
N ILE A 76 -5.25 -8.77 4.74
CA ILE A 76 -5.08 -7.64 5.64
C ILE A 76 -4.84 -6.40 4.79
N VAL A 77 -5.71 -5.41 4.94
CA VAL A 77 -5.56 -4.07 4.36
C VAL A 77 -4.85 -3.20 5.38
N GLU A 78 -3.65 -2.77 5.06
CA GLU A 78 -2.80 -2.03 6.00
C GLU A 78 -1.96 -0.96 5.29
N PRO A 79 -1.47 0.04 6.02
CA PRO A 79 -0.57 1.05 5.46
C PRO A 79 0.69 0.42 4.86
N MET A 80 1.17 0.97 3.76
CA MET A 80 2.44 0.56 3.15
C MET A 80 3.57 0.57 4.18
N ILE A 81 4.49 -0.38 4.08
CA ILE A 81 5.63 -0.54 5.01
C ILE A 81 6.43 0.76 5.19
N ILE A 82 6.59 1.55 4.13
CA ILE A 82 7.31 2.82 4.20
C ILE A 82 6.64 3.82 5.14
N ARG A 83 5.30 3.84 5.20
CA ARG A 83 4.54 4.70 6.12
C ARG A 83 4.64 4.27 7.57
N LYS A 84 4.90 2.98 7.80
CA LYS A 84 5.15 2.43 9.13
C LYS A 84 6.56 2.77 9.62
N ILE A 85 7.54 2.71 8.72
CA ILE A 85 8.96 2.89 9.07
C ILE A 85 9.33 4.38 9.17
N LEU A 86 8.80 5.24 8.31
CA LEU A 86 9.18 6.66 8.24
C LEU A 86 9.05 7.41 9.58
N PRO A 87 7.95 7.27 10.35
CA PRO A 87 7.85 7.91 11.66
C PRO A 87 8.86 7.36 12.67
N ILE A 88 9.22 6.08 12.59
CA ILE A 88 10.24 5.46 13.47
C ILE A 88 11.61 6.07 13.18
N ILE A 89 11.98 6.18 11.91
CA ILE A 89 13.23 6.83 11.49
C ILE A 89 13.25 8.28 11.99
N GLY A 90 12.16 9.01 11.78
CA GLY A 90 12.00 10.38 12.28
C GLY A 90 12.21 10.46 13.79
N PHE A 91 11.55 9.60 14.56
CA PHE A 91 11.71 9.50 16.00
C PHE A 91 13.17 9.27 16.39
N CYS A 92 13.86 8.28 15.78
CA CYS A 92 15.26 8.01 16.10
C CYS A 92 16.18 9.23 15.82
N ILE A 93 15.97 9.93 14.70
CA ILE A 93 16.74 11.11 14.32
C ILE A 93 16.51 12.25 15.33
N TYR A 94 15.25 12.56 15.63
CA TYR A 94 14.92 13.64 16.57
C TYR A 94 15.41 13.33 17.98
N THR A 95 15.22 12.11 18.47
CA THR A 95 15.73 11.68 19.78
C THR A 95 17.25 11.80 19.85
N PHE A 96 17.97 11.42 18.79
CA PHE A 96 19.42 11.60 18.71
C PHE A 96 19.81 13.06 18.85
N PHE A 97 19.18 13.97 18.10
CA PHE A 97 19.44 15.40 18.19
C PHE A 97 19.11 15.96 19.59
N THR A 98 18.02 15.53 20.18
CA THR A 98 17.61 15.93 21.55
C THR A 98 18.70 15.56 22.57
N ILE A 99 19.23 14.33 22.48
CA ILE A 99 20.31 13.85 23.33
C ILE A 99 21.58 14.69 23.13
N VAL A 100 21.98 14.95 21.89
CA VAL A 100 23.18 15.75 21.58
C VAL A 100 23.04 17.17 22.18
N LEU A 101 21.91 17.84 21.95
CA LEU A 101 21.64 19.17 22.53
C LEU A 101 21.68 19.16 24.07
N PHE A 102 21.16 18.12 24.69
CA PHE A 102 21.19 17.96 26.14
C PHE A 102 22.61 17.81 26.68
N LEU A 103 23.45 17.03 25.99
CA LEU A 103 24.84 16.80 26.37
C LEU A 103 25.73 18.04 26.18
N THR A 104 25.48 18.83 25.14
CA THR A 104 26.22 20.08 24.87
C THR A 104 25.79 21.24 25.76
N ARG A 105 24.66 21.11 26.47
CA ARG A 105 24.04 22.17 27.30
C ARG A 105 23.74 23.47 26.56
N ASP A 106 23.68 23.43 25.23
CA ASP A 106 23.47 24.61 24.38
C ASP A 106 21.99 25.00 24.23
N GLY A 107 21.05 24.12 24.67
CA GLY A 107 19.63 24.33 24.50
C GLY A 107 18.96 25.07 25.64
N LYS A 108 18.00 25.96 25.33
CA LYS A 108 17.09 26.51 26.31
C LYS A 108 16.04 25.48 26.68
N ILE A 109 15.52 25.51 27.89
CA ILE A 109 14.54 24.52 28.40
C ILE A 109 13.32 24.35 27.49
N TRP A 110 12.84 25.42 26.88
CA TRP A 110 11.70 25.37 25.97
C TRP A 110 12.01 24.56 24.67
N MET A 111 13.27 24.53 24.23
CA MET A 111 13.68 23.71 23.07
C MET A 111 13.56 22.22 23.39
N TYR A 112 13.95 21.80 24.59
CA TYR A 112 13.81 20.40 25.02
C TYR A 112 12.34 20.00 25.13
N LEU A 113 11.48 20.91 25.63
CA LEU A 113 10.04 20.69 25.68
C LEU A 113 9.45 20.52 24.27
N LEU A 114 9.83 21.41 23.34
CA LEU A 114 9.36 21.32 21.96
C LEU A 114 9.80 20.00 21.28
N LEU A 115 11.08 19.64 21.40
CA LEU A 115 11.59 18.39 20.85
C LEU A 115 10.91 17.18 21.47
N GLY A 116 10.69 17.17 22.78
CA GLY A 116 9.95 16.11 23.46
C GLY A 116 8.51 15.96 22.96
N VAL A 117 7.82 17.07 22.68
CA VAL A 117 6.48 17.02 22.06
C VAL A 117 6.54 16.42 20.64
N ILE A 118 7.55 16.78 19.84
CA ILE A 118 7.73 16.22 18.50
C ILE A 118 7.99 14.71 18.59
N ASP A 119 8.87 14.27 19.47
CA ASP A 119 9.16 12.85 19.68
C ASP A 119 7.91 12.06 20.08
N LEU A 120 7.10 12.59 20.99
CA LEU A 120 5.82 11.97 21.39
C LEU A 120 4.83 11.89 20.21
N LEU A 121 4.76 12.92 19.36
CA LEU A 121 3.92 12.91 18.17
C LEU A 121 4.41 11.85 17.15
N LEU A 122 5.70 11.76 16.92
CA LEU A 122 6.26 10.76 16.00
C LEU A 122 6.02 9.33 16.51
N LEU A 123 6.18 9.11 17.82
CA LEU A 123 5.87 7.82 18.45
C LEU A 123 4.38 7.48 18.33
N TYR A 124 3.50 8.46 18.58
CA TYR A 124 2.06 8.30 18.41
C TYR A 124 1.70 7.93 16.96
N TYR A 125 2.21 8.67 15.97
CA TYR A 125 1.96 8.37 14.54
C TYR A 125 2.52 7.01 14.13
N SER A 126 3.69 6.63 14.63
CA SER A 126 4.23 5.29 14.44
C SER A 126 3.25 4.22 14.94
N GLY A 127 2.71 4.38 16.14
CA GLY A 127 1.67 3.51 16.67
C GLY A 127 0.43 3.45 15.80
N VAL A 128 -0.08 4.63 15.37
CA VAL A 128 -1.25 4.69 14.49
C VAL A 128 -1.04 3.91 13.20
N TYR A 129 0.07 4.12 12.48
CA TYR A 129 0.33 3.42 11.22
C TYR A 129 0.61 1.93 11.40
N TRP A 130 1.17 1.53 12.55
CA TRP A 130 1.45 0.11 12.81
C TRP A 130 0.22 -0.69 13.15
N TYR A 131 -0.73 -0.07 13.86
CA TYR A 131 -1.95 -0.73 14.34
C TYR A 131 -3.18 -0.47 13.48
N ASP A 132 -3.13 0.44 12.50
CA ASP A 132 -4.24 0.72 11.60
C ASP A 132 -4.37 -0.39 10.54
N GLN A 133 -5.15 -1.41 10.84
CA GLN A 133 -5.34 -2.59 10.01
C GLN A 133 -6.83 -2.87 9.84
N LEU A 134 -7.20 -3.33 8.64
CA LEU A 134 -8.52 -3.88 8.36
C LEU A 134 -8.34 -5.31 7.84
N GLU A 135 -8.70 -6.26 8.64
CA GLU A 135 -8.67 -7.67 8.29
C GLU A 135 -9.99 -8.06 7.62
N VAL A 136 -9.90 -8.69 6.46
CA VAL A 136 -11.03 -9.09 5.63
C VAL A 136 -11.10 -10.61 5.61
N GLN A 137 -12.17 -11.16 6.18
CA GLN A 137 -12.47 -12.59 6.20
C GLN A 137 -13.94 -12.80 5.80
N ASP A 138 -14.69 -13.51 6.61
CA ASP A 138 -16.16 -13.61 6.59
C ASP A 138 -16.83 -12.30 7.04
N LYS A 139 -16.08 -11.47 7.77
CA LYS A 139 -16.45 -10.15 8.28
C LYS A 139 -15.26 -9.21 8.14
N LEU A 140 -15.50 -7.92 8.36
CA LEU A 140 -14.46 -6.92 8.46
C LEU A 140 -14.06 -6.72 9.92
N TYR A 141 -12.78 -6.88 10.23
CA TYR A 141 -12.20 -6.64 11.56
C TYR A 141 -11.31 -5.41 11.50
N LYS A 142 -11.82 -4.27 11.97
CA LYS A 142 -11.05 -3.02 12.01
C LYS A 142 -10.31 -2.90 13.32
N LYS A 143 -9.00 -2.77 13.23
CA LYS A 143 -8.10 -2.56 14.34
C LYS A 143 -7.51 -1.15 14.24
N ASP A 144 -7.78 -0.32 15.22
CA ASP A 144 -7.25 1.03 15.35
C ASP A 144 -6.30 1.10 16.55
N PHE A 145 -5.33 2.02 16.50
CA PHE A 145 -4.45 2.28 17.62
C PHE A 145 -5.24 2.78 18.84
N LEU A 146 -4.98 2.19 20.00
CA LEU A 146 -5.64 2.50 21.30
C LEU A 146 -7.17 2.31 21.34
N LYS A 147 -7.76 1.64 20.35
CA LYS A 147 -9.19 1.33 20.32
C LYS A 147 -9.45 -0.17 20.37
N LYS A 148 -10.64 -0.53 20.80
CA LYS A 148 -11.11 -1.91 20.71
C LYS A 148 -11.26 -2.29 19.24
N MET A 149 -10.95 -3.53 18.93
CA MET A 149 -11.21 -4.12 17.61
C MET A 149 -12.71 -4.04 17.33
N ARG A 150 -13.05 -3.55 16.16
CA ARG A 150 -14.41 -3.41 15.68
C ARG A 150 -14.67 -4.48 14.63
N THR A 151 -15.76 -5.20 14.77
CA THR A 151 -16.21 -6.22 13.82
C THR A 151 -17.42 -5.70 13.09
N VAL A 152 -17.43 -5.79 11.74
CA VAL A 152 -18.52 -5.36 10.88
C VAL A 152 -18.90 -6.49 9.95
N GLU A 153 -20.16 -6.87 9.92
CA GLU A 153 -20.67 -7.84 8.96
C GLU A 153 -20.91 -7.16 7.60
N PHE A 154 -20.68 -7.86 6.51
CA PHE A 154 -20.88 -7.30 5.16
C PHE A 154 -22.32 -6.79 4.97
N LYS A 155 -23.32 -7.46 5.52
CA LYS A 155 -24.73 -7.05 5.46
C LYS A 155 -25.05 -5.73 6.19
N GLU A 156 -24.17 -5.27 7.07
CA GLU A 156 -24.29 -4.00 7.79
C GLU A 156 -23.71 -2.82 7.01
N ILE A 157 -22.97 -3.11 5.93
CA ILE A 157 -22.43 -2.10 5.06
C ILE A 157 -23.56 -1.55 4.18
N THR A 158 -23.80 -0.26 4.27
CA THR A 158 -24.88 0.41 3.53
C THR A 158 -24.42 1.06 2.25
N LYS A 159 -23.15 1.47 2.19
CA LYS A 159 -22.58 2.20 1.04
C LYS A 159 -21.05 2.17 1.09
N VAL A 160 -20.44 2.16 -0.10
CA VAL A 160 -18.99 2.35 -0.27
C VAL A 160 -18.78 3.53 -1.22
N GLU A 161 -18.00 4.50 -0.79
CA GLU A 161 -17.64 5.67 -1.59
C GLU A 161 -16.16 5.74 -1.81
N GLN A 162 -15.75 6.06 -3.03
CA GLN A 162 -14.37 6.42 -3.36
C GLN A 162 -14.29 7.95 -3.45
N HIS A 163 -13.53 8.55 -2.58
CA HIS A 163 -13.32 9.98 -2.57
C HIS A 163 -12.01 10.32 -3.28
N LYS A 164 -12.11 11.18 -4.32
CA LYS A 164 -10.95 11.75 -4.99
C LYS A 164 -10.87 13.22 -4.61
N SER A 165 -9.83 13.59 -3.89
CA SER A 165 -9.51 14.99 -3.65
C SER A 165 -8.42 15.43 -4.63
N ILE A 166 -8.54 16.65 -5.15
CA ILE A 166 -7.55 17.25 -6.05
C ILE A 166 -6.24 17.58 -5.29
N ILE A 167 -6.33 17.79 -3.98
CA ILE A 167 -5.21 18.23 -3.12
C ILE A 167 -4.84 17.16 -2.10
N GLU A 168 -5.77 16.27 -1.75
CA GLU A 168 -5.61 15.29 -0.69
C GLU A 168 -5.64 13.85 -1.20
N LYS A 169 -5.15 12.95 -0.37
CA LYS A 169 -5.08 11.52 -0.60
C LYS A 169 -6.44 10.94 -1.01
N GLU A 170 -6.43 10.11 -2.03
CA GLU A 170 -7.59 9.29 -2.38
C GLU A 170 -7.90 8.31 -1.23
N TYR A 171 -9.15 8.23 -0.81
CA TYR A 171 -9.57 7.31 0.25
C TYR A 171 -10.93 6.68 -0.05
N ILE A 172 -11.17 5.55 0.58
CA ILE A 172 -12.41 4.79 0.51
C ILE A 172 -13.12 4.95 1.85
N ILE A 173 -14.41 5.25 1.79
CA ILE A 173 -15.28 5.32 2.96
C ILE A 173 -16.28 4.17 2.88
N ILE A 174 -16.30 3.33 3.90
CA ILE A 174 -17.28 2.26 4.08
C ILE A 174 -18.27 2.72 5.15
N TYR A 175 -19.51 2.95 4.74
CA TYR A 175 -20.59 3.33 5.64
C TYR A 175 -21.23 2.10 6.24
N VAL A 176 -21.32 2.06 7.55
CA VAL A 176 -21.86 0.95 8.33
C VAL A 176 -23.11 1.42 9.07
N LYS A 177 -24.15 0.60 9.07
CA LYS A 177 -25.43 0.93 9.69
C LYS A 177 -25.27 1.17 11.19
N GLY A 178 -25.67 2.37 11.63
CA GLY A 178 -25.64 2.73 13.06
C GLY A 178 -24.26 2.97 13.66
N GLU A 179 -23.21 2.96 12.84
CA GLU A 179 -21.84 3.13 13.30
C GLU A 179 -21.06 4.21 12.55
N LYS A 180 -19.91 4.58 13.09
CA LYS A 180 -18.99 5.50 12.39
C LYS A 180 -18.43 4.84 11.13
N PRO A 181 -18.34 5.56 9.99
CA PRO A 181 -17.78 5.01 8.77
C PRO A 181 -16.31 4.59 8.96
N ILE A 182 -15.90 3.58 8.23
CA ILE A 182 -14.51 3.14 8.15
C ILE A 182 -13.86 3.88 6.99
N LYS A 183 -12.80 4.64 7.29
CA LYS A 183 -12.01 5.35 6.28
C LYS A 183 -10.72 4.59 6.02
N ILE A 184 -10.41 4.32 4.75
CA ILE A 184 -9.26 3.56 4.31
C ILE A 184 -8.53 4.38 3.25
N ASP A 185 -7.22 4.56 3.42
CA ASP A 185 -6.40 5.20 2.39
C ASP A 185 -6.29 4.24 1.20
N ARG A 186 -6.53 4.76 -0.01
CA ARG A 186 -6.49 3.97 -1.24
C ARG A 186 -5.13 3.37 -1.54
N TYR A 187 -4.08 3.97 -1.00
CA TYR A 187 -2.70 3.49 -1.16
C TYR A 187 -2.30 2.42 -0.14
N ASN A 188 -3.22 1.99 0.74
CA ASN A 188 -2.98 0.87 1.62
C ASN A 188 -2.81 -0.42 0.81
N GLU A 189 -2.05 -1.36 1.35
CA GLU A 189 -1.88 -2.68 0.73
C GLU A 189 -3.21 -3.44 0.73
N ASN A 190 -3.44 -4.25 -0.30
CA ASN A 190 -4.61 -5.10 -0.48
C ASN A 190 -5.98 -4.41 -0.55
N VAL A 191 -6.04 -3.09 -0.75
CA VAL A 191 -7.31 -2.35 -0.92
C VAL A 191 -8.12 -2.86 -2.10
N GLU A 192 -7.48 -3.27 -3.19
CA GLU A 192 -8.14 -3.81 -4.37
C GLU A 192 -8.88 -5.12 -4.07
N VAL A 193 -8.27 -5.98 -3.23
CA VAL A 193 -8.91 -7.23 -2.75
C VAL A 193 -10.17 -6.92 -1.96
N LEU A 194 -10.10 -5.93 -1.07
CA LEU A 194 -11.26 -5.47 -0.32
C LEU A 194 -12.38 -4.97 -1.25
N LEU A 195 -12.05 -4.14 -2.26
CA LEU A 195 -13.03 -3.62 -3.21
C LEU A 195 -13.68 -4.74 -4.03
N MET A 196 -12.91 -5.74 -4.47
CA MET A 196 -13.45 -6.91 -5.16
C MET A 196 -14.39 -7.68 -4.24
N ARG A 197 -14.00 -7.90 -2.99
CA ARG A 197 -14.85 -8.60 -2.01
C ARG A 197 -16.17 -7.87 -1.78
N LEU A 198 -16.14 -6.55 -1.60
CA LEU A 198 -17.33 -5.72 -1.45
C LEU A 198 -18.24 -5.80 -2.68
N LYS A 199 -17.67 -5.82 -3.88
CA LYS A 199 -18.41 -5.98 -5.13
C LYS A 199 -19.06 -7.37 -5.24
N ASP A 200 -18.37 -8.43 -4.83
CA ASP A 200 -18.91 -9.80 -4.83
C ASP A 200 -20.09 -9.92 -3.87
N GLU A 201 -20.07 -9.21 -2.74
CA GLU A 201 -21.17 -9.14 -1.78
C GLU A 201 -22.30 -8.18 -2.25
N LYS A 202 -22.20 -7.63 -3.48
CA LYS A 202 -23.19 -6.70 -4.09
C LYS A 202 -23.43 -5.41 -3.30
N ILE A 203 -22.39 -4.90 -2.66
CA ILE A 203 -22.40 -3.66 -1.88
C ILE A 203 -21.83 -2.49 -2.70
#